data_2e6551447dcd8a9ac283b6ae88458114
#
_entry.id   2e6551447dcd8a9ac283b6ae88458114
#
_cell.length_a   1.000
_cell.length_b   1.000
_cell.length_c   1.000
_cell.angle_alpha   90.00
_cell.angle_beta   90.00
_cell.angle_gamma   90.00
#
_symmetry.space_group_name_H-M   'P 1'
#
loop_
_entity.id
_entity.type
_entity.pdbx_description
1 polymer ?
#
loop_
_entity_poly.entity_id
_entity_poly.type
_entity_poly.pdbx_seq_one_letter_code
_entity_poly.pdbx_strand_id
1 'polypeptide(L)'
;LIIKLADRLHNMRTLRFQPAHKQQRTARATLEVLAPLANRLGLQVIRRDLEDLAFATLHPAEHDEIVRVVDSRDPGRREHVAMLVRQVAADLRSAKIKAVVIPHPRHYYSIYQTMLERGSREIHDPDRILVVVAGGASDCYIALGAVHGRWHPVPGRFKDFIAAPKLNGYQSLHTTVIGPGEEPVEVHIRTEAMHRTAEYGVVAQAREAARSRRGAGQGEPAGNPDDLVWLHRLLDWQRAVSDPGEFLESLRSDLSDHEVLVFTPKGDALTLPAGATPVDMAYALRTELGHHCIGARVNGQLVP
;
A
#
# COMPACT_ATOMS: atom_id res chain seq x y z
N LEU A 1 11.86 -6.10 -14.35
CA LEU A 1 11.53 -5.17 -13.27
C LEU A 1 11.80 -5.78 -11.88
N ILE A 2 11.21 -6.93 -11.53
CA ILE A 2 11.39 -7.58 -10.22
C ILE A 2 12.88 -7.82 -9.92
N ILE A 3 13.64 -8.35 -10.89
CA ILE A 3 15.09 -8.55 -10.74
C ILE A 3 15.81 -7.21 -10.50
N LYS A 4 15.42 -6.14 -11.21
CA LYS A 4 15.99 -4.79 -10.99
C LYS A 4 15.68 -4.23 -9.60
N LEU A 5 14.48 -4.50 -9.05
CA LEU A 5 14.14 -4.11 -7.68
C LEU A 5 14.95 -4.90 -6.64
N ALA A 6 15.13 -6.19 -6.87
CA ALA A 6 15.97 -7.03 -6.00
C ALA A 6 17.44 -6.61 -6.04
N ASP A 7 17.99 -6.33 -7.23
CA ASP A 7 19.33 -5.77 -7.40
C ASP A 7 19.48 -4.42 -6.71
N ARG A 8 18.49 -3.53 -6.88
CA ARG A 8 18.48 -2.23 -6.18
C ARG A 8 18.48 -2.40 -4.67
N LEU A 9 17.69 -3.32 -4.15
CA LEU A 9 17.66 -3.58 -2.71
C LEU A 9 19.01 -4.06 -2.20
N HIS A 10 19.69 -4.95 -2.95
CA HIS A 10 21.06 -5.36 -2.63
C HIS A 10 22.03 -4.17 -2.64
N ASN A 11 21.96 -3.33 -3.68
CA ASN A 11 22.80 -2.15 -3.82
C ASN A 11 22.55 -1.12 -2.70
N MET A 12 21.32 -0.95 -2.27
CA MET A 12 21.00 -0.07 -1.13
C MET A 12 21.58 -0.56 0.18
N ARG A 13 21.56 -1.88 0.44
CA ARG A 13 22.17 -2.47 1.65
C ARG A 13 23.71 -2.30 1.70
N THR A 14 24.34 -2.15 0.56
CA THR A 14 25.79 -1.96 0.43
C THR A 14 26.20 -0.53 0.10
N LEU A 15 25.24 0.41 0.06
CA LEU A 15 25.40 1.78 -0.40
C LEU A 15 26.45 2.58 0.41
N ARG A 16 26.62 2.24 1.70
CA ARG A 16 27.58 2.88 2.61
C ARG A 16 29.03 2.85 2.13
N PHE A 17 29.40 1.95 1.22
CA PHE A 17 30.74 1.83 0.68
C PHE A 17 30.98 2.71 -0.57
N GLN A 18 29.96 3.42 -1.04
CA GLN A 18 30.07 4.34 -2.17
C GLN A 18 30.40 5.77 -1.71
N PRO A 19 30.95 6.62 -2.57
CA PRO A 19 31.13 8.06 -2.28
C PRO A 19 29.79 8.75 -1.97
N ALA A 20 29.83 9.76 -1.07
CA ALA A 20 28.62 10.42 -0.56
C ALA A 20 27.66 10.95 -1.66
N HIS A 21 28.22 11.56 -2.73
CA HIS A 21 27.41 12.05 -3.84
C HIS A 21 26.65 10.95 -4.59
N LYS A 22 27.26 9.76 -4.71
CA LYS A 22 26.60 8.58 -5.30
C LYS A 22 25.55 8.01 -4.36
N GLN A 23 25.83 7.98 -3.04
CA GLN A 23 24.87 7.55 -2.05
C GLN A 23 23.57 8.39 -2.16
N GLN A 24 23.68 9.72 -2.11
CA GLN A 24 22.53 10.62 -2.17
C GLN A 24 21.76 10.46 -3.48
N ARG A 25 22.45 10.42 -4.63
CA ARG A 25 21.79 10.26 -5.94
C ARG A 25 21.04 8.93 -6.02
N THR A 26 21.66 7.84 -5.57
CA THR A 26 21.06 6.50 -5.60
C THR A 26 19.87 6.39 -4.65
N ALA A 27 19.99 6.92 -3.44
CA ALA A 27 18.91 6.92 -2.45
C ALA A 27 17.71 7.75 -2.93
N ARG A 28 17.95 8.93 -3.52
CA ARG A 28 16.89 9.78 -4.08
C ARG A 28 16.14 9.07 -5.21
N ALA A 29 16.86 8.53 -6.20
CA ALA A 29 16.24 7.77 -7.29
C ALA A 29 15.48 6.53 -6.78
N THR A 30 15.94 5.91 -5.70
CA THR A 30 15.25 4.78 -5.07
C THR A 30 13.95 5.23 -4.43
N LEU A 31 13.95 6.33 -3.68
CA LEU A 31 12.77 6.83 -2.98
C LEU A 31 11.72 7.42 -3.93
N GLU A 32 12.18 8.16 -4.95
CA GLU A 32 11.29 8.87 -5.87
C GLU A 32 10.71 7.98 -6.99
N VAL A 33 11.42 6.89 -7.36
CA VAL A 33 11.02 6.07 -8.52
C VAL A 33 10.80 4.60 -8.14
N LEU A 34 11.80 3.96 -7.53
CA LEU A 34 11.75 2.50 -7.38
C LEU A 34 10.86 2.03 -6.22
N ALA A 35 10.75 2.79 -5.14
CA ALA A 35 9.84 2.48 -4.05
C ALA A 35 8.36 2.67 -4.47
N PRO A 36 7.96 3.76 -5.15
CA PRO A 36 6.64 3.87 -5.78
C PRO A 36 6.35 2.76 -6.80
N LEU A 37 7.33 2.38 -7.63
CA LEU A 37 7.18 1.26 -8.55
C LEU A 37 6.92 -0.07 -7.82
N ALA A 38 7.69 -0.34 -6.75
CA ALA A 38 7.47 -1.52 -5.91
C ALA A 38 6.07 -1.51 -5.27
N ASN A 39 5.58 -0.32 -4.86
CA ASN A 39 4.22 -0.13 -4.36
C ASN A 39 3.16 -0.47 -5.42
N ARG A 40 3.33 0.02 -6.64
CA ARG A 40 2.42 -0.23 -7.76
C ARG A 40 2.38 -1.72 -8.16
N LEU A 41 3.51 -2.42 -8.03
CA LEU A 41 3.62 -3.87 -8.20
C LEU A 41 3.09 -4.68 -6.98
N GLY A 42 2.68 -4.02 -5.90
CA GLY A 42 2.24 -4.66 -4.67
C GLY A 42 3.36 -5.33 -3.85
N LEU A 43 4.64 -5.06 -4.17
CA LEU A 43 5.82 -5.65 -3.51
C LEU A 43 6.14 -4.92 -2.21
N GLN A 44 5.26 -5.01 -1.21
CA GLN A 44 5.34 -4.21 0.02
C GLN A 44 6.58 -4.50 0.85
N VAL A 45 7.07 -5.74 0.86
CA VAL A 45 8.33 -6.11 1.56
C VAL A 45 9.51 -5.34 0.97
N ILE A 46 9.65 -5.38 -0.36
CA ILE A 46 10.75 -4.67 -1.06
C ILE A 46 10.59 -3.16 -0.92
N ARG A 47 9.37 -2.65 -1.05
CA ARG A 47 9.08 -1.23 -0.90
C ARG A 47 9.53 -0.69 0.45
N ARG A 48 9.12 -1.33 1.56
CA ARG A 48 9.47 -0.89 2.93
C ARG A 48 10.98 -0.85 3.14
N ASP A 49 11.68 -1.91 2.72
CA ASP A 49 13.14 -1.97 2.83
C ASP A 49 13.82 -0.86 2.00
N LEU A 50 13.35 -0.60 0.78
CA LEU A 50 13.88 0.46 -0.08
C LEU A 50 13.64 1.84 0.51
N GLU A 51 12.44 2.10 1.02
CA GLU A 51 12.06 3.36 1.66
C GLU A 51 12.91 3.63 2.90
N ASP A 52 13.05 2.66 3.82
CA ASP A 52 13.83 2.84 5.05
C ASP A 52 15.32 3.02 4.78
N LEU A 53 15.92 2.26 3.86
CA LEU A 53 17.33 2.40 3.49
C LEU A 53 17.61 3.75 2.80
N ALA A 54 16.69 4.20 1.93
CA ALA A 54 16.82 5.50 1.28
C ALA A 54 16.63 6.64 2.27
N PHE A 55 15.67 6.53 3.18
CA PHE A 55 15.41 7.50 4.23
C PHE A 55 16.62 7.66 5.16
N ALA A 56 17.20 6.55 5.65
CA ALA A 56 18.41 6.58 6.48
C ALA A 56 19.61 7.25 5.78
N THR A 57 19.67 7.18 4.44
CA THR A 57 20.75 7.81 3.66
C THR A 57 20.50 9.29 3.42
N LEU A 58 19.24 9.69 3.15
CA LEU A 58 18.88 11.06 2.77
C LEU A 58 18.65 11.97 3.98
N HIS A 59 18.10 11.42 5.05
CA HIS A 59 17.70 12.13 6.26
C HIS A 59 18.19 11.39 7.51
N PRO A 60 19.51 11.27 7.70
CA PRO A 60 20.07 10.46 8.79
C PRO A 60 19.71 10.97 10.18
N ALA A 61 19.62 12.28 10.38
CA ALA A 61 19.27 12.88 11.68
C ALA A 61 17.83 12.55 12.09
N GLU A 62 16.89 12.72 11.17
CA GLU A 62 15.49 12.40 11.39
C GLU A 62 15.26 10.89 11.54
N HIS A 63 15.98 10.09 10.77
CA HIS A 63 15.96 8.63 10.91
C HIS A 63 16.41 8.20 12.30
N ASP A 64 17.58 8.71 12.77
CA ASP A 64 18.13 8.35 14.08
C ASP A 64 17.26 8.84 15.24
N GLU A 65 16.56 9.96 15.07
CA GLU A 65 15.58 10.45 16.03
C GLU A 65 14.38 9.50 16.13
N ILE A 66 13.81 9.10 14.98
CA ILE A 66 12.67 8.16 14.94
C ILE A 66 13.06 6.81 15.53
N VAL A 67 14.22 6.26 15.14
CA VAL A 67 14.73 5.00 15.70
C VAL A 67 14.86 5.09 17.23
N ARG A 68 15.48 6.16 17.75
CA ARG A 68 15.63 6.37 19.19
C ARG A 68 14.28 6.40 19.92
N VAL A 69 13.29 7.11 19.39
CA VAL A 69 11.98 7.21 20.03
C VAL A 69 11.23 5.88 19.98
N VAL A 70 11.27 5.19 18.84
CA VAL A 70 10.65 3.86 18.70
C VAL A 70 11.30 2.87 19.65
N ASP A 71 12.64 2.80 19.68
CA ASP A 71 13.39 1.88 20.54
C ASP A 71 13.26 2.21 22.03
N SER A 72 13.17 3.51 22.41
CA SER A 72 12.99 3.91 23.82
C SER A 72 11.63 3.49 24.39
N ARG A 73 10.63 3.33 23.54
CA ARG A 73 9.29 2.84 23.91
C ARG A 73 9.23 1.30 23.98
N ASP A 74 10.27 0.60 23.55
CA ASP A 74 10.24 -0.81 23.19
C ASP A 74 9.90 -1.79 24.32
N PRO A 75 10.43 -1.73 25.57
CA PRO A 75 10.16 -2.75 26.57
C PRO A 75 8.68 -2.83 26.97
N GLY A 76 8.07 -1.70 27.35
CA GLY A 76 6.67 -1.65 27.76
C GLY A 76 5.72 -1.84 26.57
N ARG A 77 6.10 -1.33 25.39
CA ARG A 77 5.33 -1.45 24.17
C ARG A 77 5.24 -2.90 23.69
N ARG A 78 6.33 -3.65 23.73
CA ARG A 78 6.33 -5.09 23.34
C ARG A 78 5.37 -5.89 24.21
N GLU A 79 5.38 -5.68 25.51
CA GLU A 79 4.44 -6.33 26.42
C GLU A 79 3.00 -5.94 26.15
N HIS A 80 2.76 -4.65 25.91
CA HIS A 80 1.43 -4.12 25.56
C HIS A 80 0.92 -4.77 24.27
N VAL A 81 1.69 -4.73 23.18
CA VAL A 81 1.32 -5.36 21.90
C VAL A 81 1.13 -6.87 22.06
N ALA A 82 1.97 -7.56 22.83
CA ALA A 82 1.81 -8.99 23.11
C ALA A 82 0.52 -9.29 23.88
N MET A 83 0.11 -8.40 24.77
CA MET A 83 -1.20 -8.49 25.46
C MET A 83 -2.36 -8.31 24.48
N LEU A 84 -2.31 -7.28 23.60
CA LEU A 84 -3.31 -7.03 22.56
C LEU A 84 -3.47 -8.26 21.65
N VAL A 85 -2.35 -8.81 21.17
CA VAL A 85 -2.34 -10.02 20.33
C VAL A 85 -3.03 -11.20 21.05
N ARG A 86 -2.71 -11.43 22.33
CA ARG A 86 -3.34 -12.52 23.11
C ARG A 86 -4.84 -12.31 23.29
N GLN A 87 -5.28 -11.09 23.59
CA GLN A 87 -6.69 -10.75 23.78
C GLN A 87 -7.48 -10.97 22.49
N VAL A 88 -7.04 -10.37 21.37
CA VAL A 88 -7.72 -10.54 20.07
C VAL A 88 -7.72 -12.01 19.64
N ALA A 89 -6.62 -12.72 19.81
CA ALA A 89 -6.57 -14.15 19.50
C ALA A 89 -7.54 -14.99 20.35
N ALA A 90 -7.78 -14.61 21.60
CA ALA A 90 -8.76 -15.29 22.47
C ALA A 90 -10.20 -15.01 21.99
N ASP A 91 -10.53 -13.76 21.62
CA ASP A 91 -11.85 -13.37 21.14
C ASP A 91 -12.19 -14.07 19.81
N LEU A 92 -11.22 -14.11 18.89
CA LEU A 92 -11.39 -14.81 17.61
C LEU A 92 -11.63 -16.31 17.81
N ARG A 93 -10.91 -16.96 18.76
CA ARG A 93 -11.19 -18.36 19.12
C ARG A 93 -12.60 -18.54 19.68
N SER A 94 -13.05 -17.63 20.53
CA SER A 94 -14.42 -17.67 21.10
C SER A 94 -15.48 -17.50 19.99
N ALA A 95 -15.18 -16.69 18.98
CA ALA A 95 -16.00 -16.51 17.78
C ALA A 95 -15.84 -17.67 16.76
N LYS A 96 -15.07 -18.71 17.07
CA LYS A 96 -14.76 -19.86 16.20
C LYS A 96 -14.05 -19.47 14.90
N ILE A 97 -13.34 -18.35 14.88
CA ILE A 97 -12.52 -17.89 13.75
C ILE A 97 -11.09 -18.40 13.91
N LYS A 98 -10.63 -19.14 12.90
CA LYS A 98 -9.22 -19.54 12.82
C LYS A 98 -8.41 -18.39 12.24
N ALA A 99 -7.55 -17.79 13.05
CA ALA A 99 -6.70 -16.68 12.63
C ALA A 99 -5.36 -16.68 13.37
N VAL A 100 -4.37 -16.11 12.74
CA VAL A 100 -3.08 -15.75 13.34
C VAL A 100 -3.07 -14.24 13.59
N VAL A 101 -2.78 -13.85 14.81
CA VAL A 101 -2.66 -12.43 15.21
C VAL A 101 -1.19 -12.14 15.47
N ILE A 102 -0.65 -11.15 14.80
CA ILE A 102 0.77 -10.77 14.90
C ILE A 102 0.95 -9.27 15.05
N PRO A 103 2.03 -8.81 15.69
CA PRO A 103 2.44 -7.41 15.64
C PRO A 103 2.69 -6.97 14.18
N HIS A 104 2.31 -5.74 13.85
CA HIS A 104 2.50 -5.19 12.50
C HIS A 104 3.03 -3.76 12.56
N PRO A 105 4.25 -3.54 13.07
CA PRO A 105 4.80 -2.21 13.26
C PRO A 105 4.93 -1.45 11.95
N ARG A 106 4.85 -0.13 12.04
CA ARG A 106 5.13 0.75 10.90
C ARG A 106 6.64 0.79 10.64
N HIS A 107 7.02 0.90 9.38
CA HIS A 107 8.42 1.17 9.02
C HIS A 107 8.75 2.65 9.18
N TYR A 108 10.02 2.97 9.41
CA TYR A 108 10.49 4.29 9.84
C TYR A 108 10.11 5.42 8.88
N TYR A 109 10.26 5.19 7.57
CA TYR A 109 9.88 6.18 6.56
C TYR A 109 8.38 6.51 6.59
N SER A 110 7.53 5.52 6.83
CA SER A 110 6.07 5.74 6.97
C SER A 110 5.73 6.61 8.19
N ILE A 111 6.50 6.51 9.28
CA ILE A 111 6.36 7.38 10.45
C ILE A 111 6.75 8.80 10.07
N TYR A 112 7.91 8.97 9.42
CA TYR A 112 8.39 10.25 8.93
C TYR A 112 7.41 10.96 7.99
N GLN A 113 6.84 10.24 7.02
CA GLN A 113 5.83 10.79 6.13
C GLN A 113 4.60 11.32 6.90
N THR A 114 4.12 10.57 7.90
CA THR A 114 3.00 11.01 8.73
C THR A 114 3.32 12.27 9.53
N MET A 115 4.56 12.42 9.99
CA MET A 115 5.01 13.66 10.64
C MET A 115 4.98 14.85 9.69
N LEU A 116 5.47 14.66 8.45
CA LEU A 116 5.43 15.71 7.42
C LEU A 116 4.00 16.12 7.05
N GLU A 117 3.11 15.14 6.82
CA GLU A 117 1.71 15.37 6.47
C GLU A 117 0.95 16.14 7.57
N ARG A 118 1.28 15.89 8.83
CA ARG A 118 0.67 16.58 9.97
C ARG A 118 1.32 17.91 10.32
N GLY A 119 2.47 18.22 9.72
CA GLY A 119 3.28 19.39 10.08
C GLY A 119 3.76 19.37 11.55
N SER A 120 3.83 18.20 12.15
CA SER A 120 4.19 17.99 13.55
C SER A 120 5.50 17.22 13.67
N ARG A 121 6.36 17.65 14.58
CA ARG A 121 7.57 16.89 14.96
C ARG A 121 7.28 15.77 15.96
N GLU A 122 6.06 15.68 16.44
CA GLU A 122 5.67 14.63 17.38
C GLU A 122 5.56 13.29 16.66
N ILE A 123 6.29 12.29 17.15
CA ILE A 123 6.27 10.93 16.62
C ILE A 123 5.02 10.24 17.11
N HIS A 124 4.00 10.22 16.25
CA HIS A 124 2.75 9.53 16.51
C HIS A 124 2.74 8.18 15.79
N ASP A 125 3.04 7.14 16.54
CA ASP A 125 3.09 5.77 16.06
C ASP A 125 2.21 4.88 16.96
N PRO A 126 0.90 4.76 16.65
CA PRO A 126 -0.01 3.90 17.38
C PRO A 126 0.39 2.44 17.23
N ASP A 127 0.07 1.63 18.24
CA ASP A 127 0.26 0.20 18.17
C ASP A 127 -0.56 -0.39 17.04
N ARG A 128 0.01 -1.33 16.33
CA ARG A 128 -0.63 -1.97 15.19
C ARG A 128 -0.51 -3.49 15.26
N ILE A 129 -1.65 -4.16 15.02
CA ILE A 129 -1.71 -5.61 14.91
C ILE A 129 -2.34 -6.03 13.57
N LEU A 130 -1.93 -7.18 13.10
CA LEU A 130 -2.45 -7.81 11.90
C LEU A 130 -3.13 -9.13 12.27
N VAL A 131 -4.37 -9.27 11.84
CA VAL A 131 -5.17 -10.50 11.92
C VAL A 131 -5.19 -11.16 10.55
N VAL A 132 -4.61 -12.35 10.44
CA VAL A 132 -4.62 -13.15 9.22
C VAL A 132 -5.59 -14.30 9.42
N VAL A 133 -6.72 -14.27 8.71
CA VAL A 133 -7.82 -15.25 8.84
C VAL A 133 -7.58 -16.39 7.86
N ALA A 134 -7.71 -17.63 8.32
CA ALA A 134 -7.55 -18.82 7.48
C ALA A 134 -8.74 -19.08 6.54
N GLY A 135 -9.89 -18.44 6.78
CA GLY A 135 -11.11 -18.59 6.00
C GLY A 135 -11.27 -17.61 4.85
N GLY A 136 -12.52 -17.33 4.46
CA GLY A 136 -12.88 -16.43 3.37
C GLY A 136 -13.00 -14.96 3.79
N ALA A 137 -13.37 -14.11 2.82
CA ALA A 137 -13.59 -12.69 3.06
C ALA A 137 -14.65 -12.41 4.15
N SER A 138 -15.72 -13.22 4.20
CA SER A 138 -16.77 -13.10 5.21
C SER A 138 -16.23 -13.28 6.64
N ASP A 139 -15.23 -14.14 6.83
CA ASP A 139 -14.62 -14.36 8.14
C ASP A 139 -13.81 -13.14 8.61
N CYS A 140 -13.31 -12.30 7.67
CA CYS A 140 -12.69 -11.03 8.02
C CYS A 140 -13.71 -10.06 8.65
N TYR A 141 -14.94 -10.02 8.17
CA TYR A 141 -16.00 -9.19 8.76
C TYR A 141 -16.49 -9.73 10.11
N ILE A 142 -16.53 -11.06 10.28
CA ILE A 142 -16.82 -11.65 11.60
C ILE A 142 -15.70 -11.33 12.58
N ALA A 143 -14.44 -11.40 12.16
CA ALA A 143 -13.29 -11.01 12.97
C ALA A 143 -13.33 -9.51 13.33
N LEU A 144 -13.74 -8.64 12.40
CA LEU A 144 -13.97 -7.22 12.67
C LEU A 144 -15.03 -7.03 13.76
N GLY A 145 -16.16 -7.76 13.67
CA GLY A 145 -17.21 -7.74 14.68
C GLY A 145 -16.71 -8.15 16.06
N ALA A 146 -15.86 -9.18 16.15
CA ALA A 146 -15.25 -9.61 17.41
C ALA A 146 -14.34 -8.52 18.00
N VAL A 147 -13.53 -7.85 17.18
CA VAL A 147 -12.67 -6.72 17.60
C VAL A 147 -13.50 -5.54 18.08
N HIS A 148 -14.53 -5.13 17.35
CA HIS A 148 -15.42 -4.02 17.70
C HIS A 148 -16.32 -4.35 18.90
N GLY A 149 -16.64 -5.63 19.14
CA GLY A 149 -17.34 -6.07 20.34
C GLY A 149 -16.51 -5.95 21.61
N ARG A 150 -15.18 -5.97 21.49
CA ARG A 150 -14.25 -5.77 22.62
C ARG A 150 -13.90 -4.31 22.82
N TRP A 151 -13.56 -3.59 21.74
CA TRP A 151 -13.05 -2.22 21.77
C TRP A 151 -13.85 -1.30 20.87
N HIS A 152 -14.12 -0.11 21.32
CA HIS A 152 -14.89 0.88 20.57
C HIS A 152 -14.08 1.40 19.36
N PRO A 153 -14.63 1.34 18.15
CA PRO A 153 -13.97 1.90 16.98
C PRO A 153 -13.95 3.42 17.03
N VAL A 154 -12.84 4.00 16.55
CA VAL A 154 -12.70 5.45 16.39
C VAL A 154 -13.48 5.88 15.14
N PRO A 155 -14.47 6.79 15.25
CA PRO A 155 -15.26 7.25 14.11
C PRO A 155 -14.39 7.81 12.97
N GLY A 156 -14.72 7.46 11.73
CA GLY A 156 -13.99 7.91 10.54
C GLY A 156 -12.63 7.24 10.30
N ARG A 157 -12.22 6.29 11.15
CA ARG A 157 -10.96 5.55 11.02
C ARG A 157 -11.12 4.12 10.50
N PHE A 158 -12.26 3.81 9.93
CA PHE A 158 -12.50 2.53 9.26
C PHE A 158 -12.30 2.66 7.75
N LYS A 159 -11.61 1.68 7.14
CA LYS A 159 -11.44 1.57 5.68
C LYS A 159 -11.62 0.13 5.27
N ASP A 160 -12.47 -0.08 4.27
CA ASP A 160 -12.76 -1.39 3.70
C ASP A 160 -12.11 -1.52 2.32
N PHE A 161 -10.91 -2.09 2.30
CA PHE A 161 -10.21 -2.44 1.07
C PHE A 161 -10.49 -3.88 0.60
N ILE A 162 -11.43 -4.61 1.24
CA ILE A 162 -11.93 -5.89 0.72
C ILE A 162 -13.05 -5.61 -0.28
N ALA A 163 -14.01 -4.76 0.09
CA ALA A 163 -15.10 -4.35 -0.79
C ALA A 163 -14.63 -3.44 -1.92
N ALA A 164 -13.62 -2.58 -1.67
CA ALA A 164 -13.02 -1.68 -2.64
C ALA A 164 -11.50 -1.86 -2.67
N PRO A 165 -10.97 -2.86 -3.40
CA PRO A 165 -9.54 -3.13 -3.49
C PRO A 165 -8.77 -1.95 -4.07
N LYS A 166 -7.51 -1.77 -3.64
CA LYS A 166 -6.62 -0.80 -4.26
C LYS A 166 -6.17 -1.28 -5.65
N LEU A 167 -5.73 -0.35 -6.50
CA LEU A 167 -5.27 -0.63 -7.87
C LEU A 167 -4.16 -1.70 -7.94
N ASN A 168 -3.34 -1.82 -6.92
CA ASN A 168 -2.30 -2.84 -6.83
C ASN A 168 -2.81 -4.19 -6.27
N GLY A 169 -4.12 -4.41 -6.23
CA GLY A 169 -4.75 -5.62 -5.71
C GLY A 169 -4.69 -5.78 -4.18
N TYR A 170 -4.30 -4.73 -3.44
CA TYR A 170 -4.28 -4.78 -1.98
C TYR A 170 -5.69 -4.85 -1.41
N GLN A 171 -5.93 -5.84 -0.55
CA GLN A 171 -7.18 -6.06 0.17
C GLN A 171 -6.93 -6.23 1.66
N SER A 172 -7.68 -5.51 2.50
CA SER A 172 -7.66 -5.63 3.97
C SER A 172 -8.76 -4.77 4.57
N LEU A 173 -9.31 -5.13 5.72
CA LEU A 173 -10.04 -4.19 6.57
C LEU A 173 -9.03 -3.46 7.46
N HIS A 174 -9.19 -2.16 7.60
CA HIS A 174 -8.41 -1.35 8.54
C HIS A 174 -9.37 -0.67 9.50
N THR A 175 -9.15 -0.83 10.78
CA THR A 175 -9.89 -0.11 11.81
C THR A 175 -8.94 0.39 12.88
N THR A 176 -9.29 1.53 13.48
CA THR A 176 -8.62 2.01 14.69
C THR A 176 -9.62 1.88 15.82
N VAL A 177 -9.21 1.27 16.91
CA VAL A 177 -10.02 1.06 18.11
C VAL A 177 -9.34 1.68 19.33
N ILE A 178 -10.11 2.00 20.36
CA ILE A 178 -9.57 2.42 21.65
C ILE A 178 -9.29 1.16 22.46
N GLY A 179 -8.02 0.83 22.58
CA GLY A 179 -7.52 -0.34 23.31
C GLY A 179 -7.39 -0.13 24.82
N PRO A 180 -6.76 -1.06 25.52
CA PRO A 180 -6.45 -0.92 26.94
C PRO A 180 -5.61 0.34 27.20
N GLY A 181 -5.88 1.03 28.30
CA GLY A 181 -5.19 2.28 28.65
C GLY A 181 -5.63 3.49 27.85
N GLU A 182 -6.78 3.40 27.15
CA GLU A 182 -7.32 4.45 26.27
C GLU A 182 -6.42 4.80 25.08
N GLU A 183 -5.47 3.93 24.75
CA GLU A 183 -4.55 4.11 23.64
C GLU A 183 -5.18 3.64 22.31
N PRO A 184 -4.97 4.40 21.21
CA PRO A 184 -5.45 3.98 19.88
C PRO A 184 -4.63 2.80 19.35
N VAL A 185 -5.33 1.76 18.90
CA VAL A 185 -4.73 0.57 18.28
C VAL A 185 -5.25 0.42 16.85
N GLU A 186 -4.36 0.34 15.88
CA GLU A 186 -4.71 0.03 14.50
C GLU A 186 -4.77 -1.50 14.31
N VAL A 187 -5.88 -1.97 13.78
CA VAL A 187 -6.10 -3.40 13.50
C VAL A 187 -6.33 -3.58 12.00
N HIS A 188 -5.46 -4.36 11.37
CA HIS A 188 -5.61 -4.79 9.99
C HIS A 188 -6.12 -6.23 9.96
N ILE A 189 -7.13 -6.52 9.13
CA ILE A 189 -7.73 -7.85 9.04
C ILE A 189 -7.78 -8.26 7.57
N ARG A 190 -7.24 -9.43 7.25
CA ARG A 190 -7.21 -9.97 5.88
C ARG A 190 -7.08 -11.49 5.89
N THR A 191 -7.46 -12.16 4.80
CA THR A 191 -7.26 -13.58 4.64
C THR A 191 -5.79 -13.91 4.35
N GLU A 192 -5.41 -15.20 4.44
CA GLU A 192 -4.06 -15.65 4.04
C GLU A 192 -3.74 -15.33 2.57
N ALA A 193 -4.72 -15.48 1.67
CA ALA A 193 -4.54 -15.13 0.26
C ALA A 193 -4.31 -13.63 0.07
N MET A 194 -5.14 -12.78 0.69
CA MET A 194 -4.97 -11.33 0.70
C MET A 194 -3.62 -10.93 1.33
N HIS A 195 -3.18 -11.64 2.37
CA HIS A 195 -1.89 -11.39 3.01
C HIS A 195 -0.73 -11.65 2.04
N ARG A 196 -0.75 -12.78 1.32
CA ARG A 196 0.26 -13.06 0.31
C ARG A 196 0.28 -12.01 -0.80
N THR A 197 -0.90 -11.62 -1.30
CA THR A 197 -1.00 -10.55 -2.31
C THR A 197 -0.54 -9.21 -1.78
N ALA A 198 -0.88 -8.85 -0.54
CA ALA A 198 -0.45 -7.62 0.09
C ALA A 198 1.07 -7.53 0.29
N GLU A 199 1.77 -8.63 0.56
CA GLU A 199 3.22 -8.64 0.81
C GLU A 199 4.03 -8.81 -0.49
N TYR A 200 3.55 -9.65 -1.43
CA TYR A 200 4.31 -10.09 -2.60
C TYR A 200 3.69 -9.69 -3.95
N GLY A 201 2.54 -9.02 -3.95
CA GLY A 201 1.89 -8.44 -5.13
C GLY A 201 1.85 -9.36 -6.34
N VAL A 202 2.32 -8.84 -7.47
CA VAL A 202 2.36 -9.57 -8.76
C VAL A 202 3.09 -10.92 -8.70
N VAL A 203 4.04 -11.10 -7.78
CA VAL A 203 4.74 -12.38 -7.59
C VAL A 203 3.82 -13.43 -6.98
N ALA A 204 2.99 -13.04 -6.01
CA ALA A 204 1.99 -13.93 -5.42
C ALA A 204 0.95 -14.34 -6.45
N GLN A 205 0.44 -13.38 -7.23
CA GLN A 205 -0.53 -13.62 -8.30
C GLN A 205 0.02 -14.57 -9.38
N ALA A 206 1.26 -14.34 -9.85
CA ALA A 206 1.90 -15.21 -10.82
C ALA A 206 2.11 -16.64 -10.31
N ARG A 207 2.44 -16.82 -9.02
CA ARG A 207 2.56 -18.16 -8.41
C ARG A 207 1.22 -18.86 -8.30
N GLU A 208 0.17 -18.14 -7.96
CA GLU A 208 -1.18 -18.71 -7.86
C GLU A 208 -1.69 -19.14 -9.24
N ALA A 209 -1.52 -18.30 -10.26
CA ALA A 209 -1.83 -18.61 -11.65
C ALA A 209 -1.06 -19.83 -12.15
N ALA A 210 0.23 -19.97 -11.79
CA ALA A 210 1.04 -21.13 -12.14
C ALA A 210 0.60 -22.43 -11.43
N ARG A 211 0.11 -22.33 -10.19
CA ARG A 211 -0.45 -23.47 -9.44
C ARG A 211 -1.80 -23.92 -10.02
N SER A 212 -2.68 -22.97 -10.32
CA SER A 212 -3.99 -23.25 -10.94
C SER A 212 -3.82 -23.93 -12.30
N ARG A 213 -2.84 -23.54 -13.12
CA ARG A 213 -2.52 -24.19 -14.40
C ARG A 213 -2.00 -25.61 -14.25
N ARG A 214 -1.39 -25.98 -13.13
CA ARG A 214 -0.90 -27.34 -12.86
C ARG A 214 -1.97 -28.25 -12.29
N GLY A 215 -3.04 -27.70 -11.70
CA GLY A 215 -4.09 -28.45 -11.00
C GLY A 215 -5.44 -28.52 -11.71
N ALA A 216 -5.68 -27.70 -12.74
CA ALA A 216 -6.95 -27.69 -13.48
C ALA A 216 -6.67 -27.59 -14.97
N GLY A 217 -7.24 -28.53 -15.75
CA GLY A 217 -7.39 -28.33 -17.19
C GLY A 217 -8.22 -27.07 -17.44
N GLN A 218 -7.72 -26.18 -18.28
CA GLN A 218 -8.41 -25.06 -18.94
C GLN A 218 -9.47 -24.32 -18.09
N GLY A 219 -9.03 -23.57 -17.08
CA GLY A 219 -9.82 -22.54 -16.41
C GLY A 219 -9.21 -21.16 -16.67
N GLU A 220 -10.05 -20.14 -16.87
CA GLU A 220 -9.64 -18.77 -17.11
C GLU A 220 -8.67 -18.24 -16.03
N PRO A 221 -7.70 -17.37 -16.39
CA PRO A 221 -6.79 -16.79 -15.43
C PRO A 221 -7.56 -15.91 -14.43
N ALA A 222 -7.51 -16.28 -13.15
CA ALA A 222 -8.03 -15.49 -12.06
C ALA A 222 -7.11 -14.27 -11.82
N GLY A 223 -7.32 -13.22 -12.56
CA GLY A 223 -6.71 -11.91 -12.47
C GLY A 223 -7.42 -10.99 -13.44
N ASN A 224 -7.75 -9.78 -13.00
CA ASN A 224 -8.39 -8.82 -13.88
C ASN A 224 -7.43 -8.53 -15.06
N PRO A 225 -7.82 -8.71 -16.33
CA PRO A 225 -6.94 -8.42 -17.48
C PRO A 225 -6.36 -7.01 -17.43
N ASP A 226 -7.08 -6.06 -16.86
CA ASP A 226 -6.67 -4.66 -16.73
C ASP A 226 -5.46 -4.48 -15.78
N ASP A 227 -5.29 -5.35 -14.77
CA ASP A 227 -4.16 -5.28 -13.84
C ASP A 227 -2.80 -5.57 -14.51
N LEU A 228 -2.79 -6.23 -15.65
CA LEU A 228 -1.59 -6.54 -16.42
C LEU A 228 -1.38 -5.61 -17.61
N VAL A 229 -2.40 -4.87 -18.04
CA VAL A 229 -2.32 -3.98 -19.22
C VAL A 229 -1.29 -2.88 -19.02
N TRP A 230 -1.29 -2.23 -17.85
CA TRP A 230 -0.28 -1.21 -17.53
C TRP A 230 1.13 -1.80 -17.45
N LEU A 231 1.28 -3.04 -16.95
CA LEU A 231 2.58 -3.73 -16.88
C LEU A 231 3.10 -4.05 -18.30
N HIS A 232 2.23 -4.48 -19.23
CA HIS A 232 2.59 -4.67 -20.62
C HIS A 232 2.99 -3.34 -21.27
N ARG A 233 2.22 -2.27 -21.06
CA ARG A 233 2.56 -0.91 -21.55
C ARG A 233 3.93 -0.45 -21.01
N LEU A 234 4.20 -0.68 -19.73
CA LEU A 234 5.48 -0.34 -19.11
C LEU A 234 6.64 -1.16 -19.72
N LEU A 235 6.43 -2.45 -20.03
CA LEU A 235 7.43 -3.30 -20.65
C LEU A 235 7.68 -2.91 -22.11
N ASP A 236 6.63 -2.59 -22.84
CA ASP A 236 6.73 -2.15 -24.24
C ASP A 236 7.42 -0.79 -24.32
N TRP A 237 7.09 0.10 -23.41
CA TRP A 237 7.74 1.39 -23.31
C TRP A 237 9.22 1.28 -22.86
N GLN A 238 9.56 0.40 -21.91
CA GLN A 238 10.95 0.09 -21.56
C GLN A 238 11.77 -0.41 -22.76
N ARG A 239 11.12 -1.11 -23.70
CA ARG A 239 11.77 -1.57 -24.95
C ARG A 239 11.94 -0.46 -25.98
N ALA A 240 11.04 0.52 -25.96
CA ALA A 240 11.05 1.63 -26.91
C ALA A 240 12.02 2.76 -26.55
N VAL A 241 12.32 2.93 -25.25
CA VAL A 241 13.23 3.99 -24.76
C VAL A 241 14.65 3.45 -24.64
N SER A 242 15.56 4.04 -25.40
CA SER A 242 16.98 3.63 -25.44
C SER A 242 17.82 4.20 -24.29
N ASP A 243 17.40 5.33 -23.69
CA ASP A 243 18.10 5.98 -22.59
C ASP A 243 17.48 5.62 -21.22
N PRO A 244 18.26 5.00 -20.32
CA PRO A 244 17.79 4.71 -18.96
C PRO A 244 17.42 5.96 -18.14
N GLY A 245 17.99 7.14 -18.45
CA GLY A 245 17.70 8.40 -17.78
C GLY A 245 16.31 8.91 -18.14
N GLU A 246 16.02 8.96 -19.43
CA GLU A 246 14.72 9.37 -19.97
C GLU A 246 13.59 8.43 -19.51
N PHE A 247 13.86 7.13 -19.44
CA PHE A 247 12.94 6.15 -18.87
C PHE A 247 12.61 6.44 -17.39
N LEU A 248 13.62 6.79 -16.58
CA LEU A 248 13.41 7.09 -15.17
C LEU A 248 12.66 8.41 -14.94
N GLU A 249 12.93 9.45 -15.75
CA GLU A 249 12.21 10.72 -15.66
C GLU A 249 10.74 10.59 -16.03
N SER A 250 10.46 9.91 -17.12
CA SER A 250 9.09 9.66 -17.57
C SER A 250 8.35 8.74 -16.60
N LEU A 251 9.01 7.71 -16.06
CA LEU A 251 8.45 6.86 -15.00
C LEU A 251 8.18 7.66 -13.72
N ARG A 252 9.02 8.64 -13.39
CA ARG A 252 8.80 9.55 -12.26
C ARG A 252 7.54 10.39 -12.46
N SER A 253 7.31 10.90 -13.67
CA SER A 253 6.09 11.64 -14.03
C SER A 253 4.85 10.75 -13.84
N ASP A 254 4.85 9.55 -14.40
CA ASP A 254 3.73 8.60 -14.30
C ASP A 254 3.47 8.07 -12.88
N LEU A 255 4.50 8.01 -12.03
CA LEU A 255 4.38 7.53 -10.65
C LEU A 255 4.01 8.63 -9.65
N SER A 256 4.23 9.90 -10.03
CA SER A 256 3.91 11.07 -9.20
C SER A 256 2.41 11.41 -9.21
N ASP A 257 1.65 10.81 -10.13
CA ASP A 257 0.23 11.09 -10.26
C ASP A 257 -0.54 10.52 -9.07
N HIS A 258 -0.94 11.42 -8.18
CA HIS A 258 -2.00 11.13 -7.24
C HIS A 258 -3.27 10.89 -8.04
N GLU A 259 -3.86 9.71 -7.92
CA GLU A 259 -5.09 9.37 -8.61
C GLU A 259 -6.30 9.95 -7.88
N VAL A 260 -7.24 10.48 -8.62
CA VAL A 260 -8.53 10.98 -8.13
C VAL A 260 -9.62 10.04 -8.59
N LEU A 261 -10.40 9.52 -7.66
CA LEU A 261 -11.56 8.70 -7.97
C LEU A 261 -12.77 9.62 -8.23
N VAL A 262 -13.33 9.52 -9.42
CA VAL A 262 -14.49 10.31 -9.86
C VAL A 262 -15.65 9.37 -10.15
N PHE A 263 -16.85 9.75 -9.76
CA PHE A 263 -18.06 8.96 -9.99
C PHE A 263 -18.90 9.57 -11.10
N THR A 264 -19.40 8.74 -12.01
CA THR A 264 -20.41 9.15 -12.98
C THR A 264 -21.78 9.32 -12.29
N PRO A 265 -22.73 10.05 -12.88
CA PRO A 265 -24.09 10.12 -12.36
C PRO A 265 -24.80 8.76 -12.29
N LYS A 266 -24.29 7.75 -12.98
CA LYS A 266 -24.79 6.36 -12.95
C LYS A 266 -24.18 5.53 -11.83
N GLY A 267 -23.17 6.08 -11.11
CA GLY A 267 -22.47 5.39 -10.03
C GLY A 267 -21.23 4.63 -10.47
N ASP A 268 -20.83 4.69 -11.74
CA ASP A 268 -19.58 4.07 -12.19
C ASP A 268 -18.38 4.85 -11.65
N ALA A 269 -17.42 4.16 -11.09
CA ALA A 269 -16.18 4.76 -10.59
C ALA A 269 -15.12 4.81 -11.71
N LEU A 270 -14.50 5.97 -11.88
CA LEU A 270 -13.41 6.19 -12.82
C LEU A 270 -12.20 6.76 -12.09
N THR A 271 -11.04 6.18 -12.31
CA THR A 271 -9.79 6.68 -11.74
C THR A 271 -9.09 7.57 -12.77
N LEU A 272 -8.78 8.80 -12.37
CA LEU A 272 -8.09 9.79 -13.19
C LEU A 272 -6.83 10.27 -12.46
N PRO A 273 -5.79 10.72 -13.18
CA PRO A 273 -4.62 11.33 -12.57
C PRO A 273 -5.00 12.63 -11.84
N ALA A 274 -4.28 12.96 -10.76
CA ALA A 274 -4.46 14.23 -10.07
C ALA A 274 -4.14 15.39 -11.02
N GLY A 275 -5.02 16.38 -11.02
CA GLY A 275 -4.97 17.48 -11.99
C GLY A 275 -5.73 17.21 -13.29
N ALA A 276 -6.32 16.04 -13.45
CA ALA A 276 -7.21 15.75 -14.56
C ALA A 276 -8.39 16.73 -14.59
N THR A 277 -8.73 17.14 -15.78
CA THR A 277 -9.82 18.08 -16.07
C THR A 277 -11.10 17.32 -16.43
N PRO A 278 -12.26 18.00 -16.47
CA PRO A 278 -13.50 17.39 -16.98
C PRO A 278 -13.38 16.85 -18.41
N VAL A 279 -12.52 17.44 -19.23
CA VAL A 279 -12.26 16.98 -20.60
C VAL A 279 -11.54 15.64 -20.58
N ASP A 280 -10.56 15.45 -19.67
CA ASP A 280 -9.87 14.16 -19.51
C ASP A 280 -10.85 13.06 -19.10
N MET A 281 -11.79 13.36 -18.19
CA MET A 281 -12.86 12.46 -17.80
C MET A 281 -13.77 12.11 -19.00
N ALA A 282 -14.12 13.10 -19.81
CA ALA A 282 -14.98 12.89 -20.97
C ALA A 282 -14.32 11.95 -21.99
N TYR A 283 -13.02 12.13 -22.26
CA TYR A 283 -12.24 11.22 -23.12
C TYR A 283 -12.07 9.83 -22.52
N ALA A 284 -11.87 9.72 -21.21
CA ALA A 284 -11.76 8.44 -20.52
C ALA A 284 -13.08 7.63 -20.56
N LEU A 285 -14.24 8.33 -20.60
CA LEU A 285 -15.53 7.69 -20.76
C LEU A 285 -15.80 7.28 -22.22
N ARG A 286 -15.67 8.21 -23.14
CA ARG A 286 -15.83 8.00 -24.60
C ARG A 286 -15.15 9.12 -25.40
N THR A 287 -14.44 8.79 -26.46
CA THR A 287 -13.78 9.74 -27.35
C THR A 287 -14.74 10.80 -27.92
N GLU A 288 -15.94 10.38 -28.33
CA GLU A 288 -16.97 11.30 -28.85
C GLU A 288 -17.42 12.33 -27.78
N LEU A 289 -17.51 11.92 -26.52
CA LEU A 289 -17.89 12.80 -25.41
C LEU A 289 -16.79 13.84 -25.16
N GLY A 290 -15.53 13.44 -25.29
CA GLY A 290 -14.37 14.33 -25.21
C GLY A 290 -14.38 15.40 -26.29
N HIS A 291 -14.66 15.02 -27.54
CA HIS A 291 -14.74 15.96 -28.67
C HIS A 291 -15.86 17.01 -28.56
N HIS A 292 -16.94 16.70 -27.83
CA HIS A 292 -18.10 17.58 -27.66
C HIS A 292 -18.21 18.20 -26.26
N CYS A 293 -17.19 18.01 -25.42
CA CYS A 293 -17.19 18.54 -24.05
C CYS A 293 -17.00 20.06 -24.07
N ILE A 294 -18.04 20.79 -23.64
CA ILE A 294 -18.01 22.27 -23.50
C ILE A 294 -17.99 22.72 -22.04
N GLY A 295 -18.11 21.79 -21.11
CA GLY A 295 -18.12 22.03 -19.67
C GLY A 295 -18.70 20.83 -18.93
N ALA A 296 -18.53 20.80 -17.60
CA ALA A 296 -19.04 19.74 -16.76
C ALA A 296 -19.62 20.26 -15.45
N ARG A 297 -20.44 19.43 -14.78
CA ARG A 297 -20.83 19.66 -13.38
C ARG A 297 -20.09 18.70 -12.47
N VAL A 298 -19.33 19.26 -11.53
CA VAL A 298 -18.62 18.50 -10.50
C VAL A 298 -19.22 18.86 -9.14
N ASN A 299 -19.75 17.86 -8.43
CA ASN A 299 -20.44 18.05 -7.14
C ASN A 299 -21.56 19.12 -7.20
N GLY A 300 -22.29 19.17 -8.33
CA GLY A 300 -23.36 20.12 -8.55
C GLY A 300 -22.94 21.51 -9.03
N GLN A 301 -21.65 21.83 -9.07
CA GLN A 301 -21.11 23.10 -9.55
C GLN A 301 -20.65 22.99 -11.01
N LEU A 302 -20.99 24.00 -11.81
CA LEU A 302 -20.52 24.10 -13.19
C LEU A 302 -19.04 24.49 -13.19
N VAL A 303 -18.23 23.71 -13.90
CA VAL A 303 -16.80 23.95 -14.11
C VAL A 303 -16.53 24.00 -15.61
N PRO A 304 -15.57 24.86 -16.04
CA PRO A 304 -15.22 25.00 -17.44
C PRO A 304 -14.59 23.73 -18.03
#